data_6138ed578c48fe830902eb94b8362fb5
#
_entry.id   6138ed578c48fe830902eb94b8362fb5
#
_cell.length_a   1.000
_cell.length_b   1.000
_cell.length_c   1.000
_cell.angle_alpha   90.00
_cell.angle_beta   90.00
_cell.angle_gamma   90.00
#
_symmetry.space_group_name_H-M   'P 1'
#
loop_
_entity.id
_entity.type
_entity.pdbx_description
1 polymer ?
#
loop_
_entity_poly.entity_id
_entity_poly.type
_entity_poly.pdbx_seq_one_letter_code
_entity_poly.pdbx_strand_id
1 'polypeptide(L)'
;YYADWDVQDIYFNKAAPSMSHNVSIQGTSGKTNYYLSFGYNEKQGQMKIHPDELKKYNASVNVTTNVYDWLQVGARINYSRKNYKRPDTWANTYQYLWRWGSYFIPSGTIDGYDTRVMAMQKQAADREVTTDLTRMNTFLKAEIVKGLTLNADFTYAIQNMNSGSQDNSVYGINWSGKPVPSYIVTKGNSGIWRDFSKQNTWTANAYVNYTKT
;
A
#
# COMPACT_ATOMS: atom_id res chain seq x y z
N TYR A 1 1.78 42.79 0.80
CA TYR A 1 2.21 42.31 2.11
C TYR A 1 2.55 40.82 1.94
N TYR A 2 3.83 40.49 1.98
CA TYR A 2 4.26 39.12 2.07
C TYR A 2 4.19 38.76 3.55
N ALA A 3 3.29 37.88 3.92
CA ALA A 3 3.25 37.32 5.27
C ALA A 3 4.19 36.10 5.32
N ASP A 4 4.94 35.99 6.38
CA ASP A 4 5.75 34.81 6.66
C ASP A 4 4.84 33.72 7.23
N TRP A 5 4.33 32.86 6.32
CA TRP A 5 3.46 31.75 6.68
C TRP A 5 4.28 30.49 6.89
N ASP A 6 4.23 29.92 8.08
CA ASP A 6 4.72 28.56 8.32
C ASP A 6 3.73 27.53 7.78
N VAL A 7 3.88 27.23 6.50
CA VAL A 7 3.03 26.26 5.78
C VAL A 7 3.16 24.86 6.38
N GLN A 8 4.32 24.49 6.91
CA GLN A 8 4.52 23.19 7.53
C GLN A 8 3.68 23.07 8.81
N ASP A 9 3.72 24.09 9.66
CA ASP A 9 2.93 24.06 10.90
C ASP A 9 1.42 24.14 10.64
N ILE A 10 1.00 24.80 9.57
CA ILE A 10 -0.43 24.88 9.19
C ILE A 10 -0.97 23.53 8.72
N TYR A 11 -0.26 22.85 7.81
CA TYR A 11 -0.79 21.69 7.08
C TYR A 11 -0.30 20.34 7.56
N PHE A 12 0.79 20.28 8.32
CA PHE A 12 1.39 19.02 8.72
C PHE A 12 1.43 18.82 10.23
N ASN A 13 1.18 17.61 10.67
CA ASN A 13 1.45 17.17 12.02
C ASN A 13 2.95 16.92 12.18
N LYS A 14 3.51 17.26 13.33
CA LYS A 14 4.93 16.96 13.64
C LYS A 14 5.23 15.48 13.69
N ALA A 15 4.22 14.66 13.95
CA ALA A 15 4.30 13.21 13.94
C ALA A 15 3.02 12.61 13.36
N ALA A 16 3.14 11.50 12.68
CA ALA A 16 2.02 10.71 12.18
C ALA A 16 1.97 9.36 12.90
N PRO A 17 0.77 8.89 13.32
CA PRO A 17 0.65 7.62 14.02
C PRO A 17 1.00 6.45 13.09
N SER A 18 1.68 5.47 13.67
CA SER A 18 1.97 4.19 13.02
C SER A 18 1.88 3.08 14.04
N MET A 19 1.22 1.98 13.70
CA MET A 19 1.17 0.80 14.54
C MET A 19 1.48 -0.46 13.74
N SER A 20 2.03 -1.46 14.44
CA SER A 20 2.35 -2.76 13.86
C SER A 20 2.09 -3.85 14.89
N HIS A 21 1.37 -4.87 14.48
CA HIS A 21 1.07 -6.05 15.29
C HIS A 21 1.46 -7.30 14.50
N ASN A 22 2.16 -8.21 15.15
CA ASN A 22 2.54 -9.50 14.56
C ASN A 22 2.28 -10.61 15.58
N VAL A 23 1.69 -11.69 15.11
CA VAL A 23 1.52 -12.92 15.88
C VAL A 23 1.97 -14.09 15.05
N SER A 24 2.65 -15.06 15.66
CA SER A 24 3.05 -16.29 14.99
C SER A 24 2.96 -17.49 15.91
N ILE A 25 2.70 -18.65 15.31
CA ILE A 25 2.69 -19.94 15.97
C ILE A 25 3.53 -20.88 15.12
N GLN A 26 4.38 -21.64 15.78
CA GLN A 26 5.19 -22.68 15.15
C GLN A 26 5.21 -23.93 16.00
N GLY A 27 5.36 -25.07 15.37
CA GLY A 27 5.42 -26.33 16.08
C GLY A 27 5.79 -27.49 15.17
N THR A 28 5.93 -28.65 15.82
CA THR A 28 6.19 -29.93 15.14
C THR A 28 5.19 -30.97 15.65
N SER A 29 4.58 -31.67 14.73
CA SER A 29 3.70 -32.82 15.02
C SER A 29 4.16 -34.02 14.19
N GLY A 30 4.69 -35.02 14.84
CA GLY A 30 5.33 -36.17 14.17
C GLY A 30 6.48 -35.74 13.26
N LYS A 31 6.37 -36.04 11.96
CA LYS A 31 7.35 -35.67 10.93
C LYS A 31 7.05 -34.33 10.25
N THR A 32 6.07 -33.57 10.73
CA THR A 32 5.58 -32.34 10.11
C THR A 32 5.90 -31.12 10.97
N ASN A 33 6.59 -30.15 10.38
CA ASN A 33 6.82 -28.82 10.95
C ASN A 33 5.84 -27.84 10.34
N TYR A 34 5.28 -26.96 11.16
CA TYR A 34 4.38 -25.91 10.70
C TYR A 34 4.75 -24.55 11.29
N TYR A 35 4.49 -23.51 10.52
CA TYR A 35 4.61 -22.11 10.91
C TYR A 35 3.44 -21.35 10.33
N LEU A 36 2.75 -20.59 11.19
CA LEU A 36 1.67 -19.69 10.82
C LEU A 36 2.00 -18.30 11.35
N SER A 37 1.77 -17.28 10.58
CA SER A 37 1.91 -15.91 11.04
C SER A 37 0.84 -15.00 10.45
N PHE A 38 0.48 -13.98 11.23
CA PHE A 38 -0.37 -12.89 10.82
C PHE A 38 0.25 -11.56 11.25
N GLY A 39 0.27 -10.60 10.35
CA GLY A 39 0.79 -9.26 10.59
C GLY A 39 -0.21 -8.19 10.15
N TYR A 40 -0.34 -7.15 10.94
CA TYR A 40 -1.06 -5.92 10.63
C TYR A 40 -0.15 -4.73 10.78
N ASN A 41 -0.16 -3.83 9.80
CA ASN A 41 0.55 -2.58 9.87
C ASN A 41 -0.33 -1.45 9.35
N GLU A 42 -0.42 -0.37 10.11
CA GLU A 42 -1.16 0.84 9.76
C GLU A 42 -0.23 2.04 9.89
N LYS A 43 -0.33 2.94 8.92
CA LYS A 43 0.39 4.22 8.90
C LYS A 43 -0.54 5.30 8.40
N GLN A 44 -0.58 6.42 9.08
CA GLN A 44 -1.24 7.63 8.61
C GLN A 44 -0.22 8.62 8.07
N GLY A 45 -0.64 9.44 7.11
CA GLY A 45 0.15 10.54 6.60
C GLY A 45 0.22 11.71 7.59
N GLN A 46 1.13 12.62 7.31
CA GLN A 46 1.37 13.78 8.18
C GLN A 46 0.40 14.95 7.95
N MET A 47 -0.40 14.93 6.88
CA MET A 47 -1.36 16.01 6.65
C MET A 47 -2.42 16.08 7.74
N LYS A 48 -2.69 17.29 8.27
CA LYS A 48 -3.71 17.52 9.32
C LYS A 48 -5.12 17.31 8.81
N ILE A 49 -5.35 17.71 7.56
CA ILE A 49 -6.66 17.64 6.93
C ILE A 49 -6.59 16.58 5.83
N HIS A 50 -7.48 15.61 5.88
CA HIS A 50 -7.60 14.54 4.92
C HIS A 50 -6.26 13.79 4.70
N PRO A 51 -5.66 13.21 5.76
CA PRO A 51 -4.41 12.49 5.67
C PRO A 51 -4.56 11.25 4.77
N ASP A 52 -3.48 10.88 4.12
CA ASP A 52 -3.39 9.57 3.48
C ASP A 52 -3.25 8.46 4.53
N GLU A 53 -3.69 7.27 4.20
CA GLU A 53 -3.70 6.10 5.08
C GLU A 53 -3.19 4.86 4.33
N LEU A 54 -2.32 4.11 4.99
CA LEU A 54 -1.84 2.82 4.52
C LEU A 54 -2.17 1.73 5.55
N LYS A 55 -2.97 0.73 5.14
CA LYS A 55 -3.21 -0.50 5.91
C LYS A 55 -2.63 -1.69 5.17
N LYS A 56 -1.83 -2.49 5.86
CA LYS A 56 -1.22 -3.68 5.30
C LYS A 56 -1.49 -4.90 6.19
N TYR A 57 -2.01 -5.95 5.58
CA TYR A 57 -2.25 -7.25 6.20
C TYR A 57 -1.33 -8.27 5.55
N ASN A 58 -0.70 -9.11 6.36
CA ASN A 58 0.13 -10.21 5.87
C ASN A 58 -0.28 -11.48 6.59
N ALA A 59 -0.34 -12.58 5.86
CA ALA A 59 -0.53 -13.90 6.42
C ALA A 59 0.45 -14.87 5.76
N SER A 60 1.05 -15.75 6.56
CA SER A 60 1.96 -16.78 6.05
C SER A 60 1.64 -18.12 6.67
N VAL A 61 1.66 -19.15 5.84
CA VAL A 61 1.53 -20.55 6.23
C VAL A 61 2.70 -21.30 5.60
N ASN A 62 3.50 -21.98 6.42
CA ASN A 62 4.57 -22.84 5.95
C ASN A 62 4.37 -24.21 6.58
N VAL A 63 4.35 -25.25 5.77
CA VAL A 63 4.27 -26.65 6.22
C VAL A 63 5.37 -27.43 5.51
N THR A 64 6.10 -28.23 6.26
CA THR A 64 7.15 -29.10 5.75
C THR A 64 7.03 -30.44 6.44
N THR A 65 7.00 -31.53 5.67
CA THR A 65 6.90 -32.86 6.22
C THR A 65 7.94 -33.81 5.60
N ASN A 66 8.52 -34.66 6.42
CA ASN A 66 9.35 -35.79 5.98
C ASN A 66 8.43 -36.98 5.74
N VAL A 67 7.99 -37.16 4.47
CA VAL A 67 7.11 -38.28 4.10
C VAL A 67 7.83 -39.60 4.31
N TYR A 68 9.10 -39.67 3.85
CA TYR A 68 10.03 -40.73 4.08
C TYR A 68 11.36 -40.15 4.55
N ASP A 69 12.27 -40.96 5.03
CA ASP A 69 13.59 -40.51 5.50
C ASP A 69 14.41 -39.87 4.36
N TRP A 70 14.15 -40.29 3.13
CA TRP A 70 14.79 -39.79 1.91
C TRP A 70 13.95 -38.68 1.20
N LEU A 71 12.67 -38.43 1.59
CA LEU A 71 11.76 -37.51 0.89
C LEU A 71 11.14 -36.48 1.84
N GLN A 72 11.45 -35.25 1.63
CA GLN A 72 10.81 -34.10 2.26
C GLN A 72 9.99 -33.32 1.24
N VAL A 73 8.78 -32.95 1.60
CA VAL A 73 7.90 -32.06 0.81
C VAL A 73 7.44 -30.91 1.66
N GLY A 74 7.12 -29.80 1.03
CA GLY A 74 6.59 -28.66 1.74
C GLY A 74 5.78 -27.73 0.86
N ALA A 75 4.97 -26.91 1.54
CA ALA A 75 4.18 -25.85 0.93
C ALA A 75 4.33 -24.57 1.75
N ARG A 76 4.42 -23.45 1.05
CA ARG A 76 4.46 -22.10 1.62
C ARG A 76 3.43 -21.23 0.92
N ILE A 77 2.57 -20.60 1.70
CA ILE A 77 1.57 -19.66 1.20
C ILE A 77 1.81 -18.33 1.90
N ASN A 78 2.00 -17.29 1.12
CA ASN A 78 2.11 -15.93 1.62
C ASN A 78 1.02 -15.10 0.97
N TYR A 79 0.23 -14.43 1.79
CA TYR A 79 -0.78 -13.47 1.37
C TYR A 79 -0.43 -12.09 1.92
N SER A 80 -0.56 -11.07 1.10
CA SER A 80 -0.44 -9.68 1.51
C SER A 80 -1.53 -8.85 0.85
N ARG A 81 -2.28 -8.11 1.67
CA ARG A 81 -3.20 -7.07 1.21
C ARG A 81 -2.67 -5.72 1.65
N LYS A 82 -2.58 -4.80 0.69
CA LYS A 82 -2.21 -3.41 0.91
C LYS A 82 -3.37 -2.53 0.47
N ASN A 83 -3.96 -1.80 1.41
CA ASN A 83 -4.95 -0.76 1.14
C ASN A 83 -4.28 0.60 1.34
N TYR A 84 -4.24 1.40 0.29
CA TYR A 84 -3.73 2.75 0.33
C TYR A 84 -4.84 3.72 -0.08
N LYS A 85 -5.15 4.64 0.79
CA LYS A 85 -6.16 5.68 0.61
C LYS A 85 -5.50 7.04 0.69
N ARG A 86 -5.82 7.92 -0.22
CA ARG A 86 -5.34 9.30 -0.22
C ARG A 86 -6.34 10.24 -0.91
N PRO A 87 -6.31 11.56 -0.60
CA PRO A 87 -7.06 12.52 -1.40
C PRO A 87 -6.61 12.48 -2.87
N ASP A 88 -7.54 12.59 -3.79
CA ASP A 88 -7.25 12.62 -5.23
C ASP A 88 -6.42 13.85 -5.63
N THR A 89 -6.59 14.96 -4.90
CA THR A 89 -5.84 16.22 -5.05
C THR A 89 -4.46 16.21 -4.39
N TRP A 90 -4.02 15.10 -3.80
CA TRP A 90 -2.81 15.00 -2.97
C TRP A 90 -1.56 15.58 -3.65
N ALA A 91 -1.28 15.19 -4.90
CA ALA A 91 -0.14 15.71 -5.65
C ALA A 91 -0.24 17.22 -5.91
N ASN A 92 -1.43 17.70 -6.26
CA ASN A 92 -1.68 19.12 -6.49
C ASN A 92 -1.51 19.92 -5.20
N THR A 93 -2.01 19.39 -4.07
CA THR A 93 -1.84 20.03 -2.76
C THR A 93 -0.38 20.21 -2.41
N TYR A 94 0.44 19.15 -2.49
CA TYR A 94 1.87 19.25 -2.26
C TYR A 94 2.54 20.25 -3.19
N GLN A 95 2.23 20.21 -4.49
CA GLN A 95 2.78 21.14 -5.46
C GLN A 95 2.48 22.60 -5.11
N TYR A 96 1.25 22.89 -4.69
CA TYR A 96 0.87 24.26 -4.33
C TYR A 96 1.46 24.73 -3.00
N LEU A 97 1.59 23.85 -2.02
CA LEU A 97 2.25 24.17 -0.76
C LEU A 97 3.72 24.54 -0.95
N TRP A 98 4.45 23.76 -1.74
CA TRP A 98 5.88 24.00 -1.99
C TRP A 98 6.14 25.18 -2.94
N ARG A 99 5.30 25.37 -3.92
CA ARG A 99 5.55 26.34 -4.99
C ARG A 99 5.04 27.75 -4.66
N TRP A 100 3.97 27.83 -3.88
CA TRP A 100 3.23 29.08 -3.68
C TRP A 100 2.89 29.37 -2.22
N GLY A 101 3.27 28.51 -1.28
CA GLY A 101 2.86 28.60 0.11
C GLY A 101 3.19 29.92 0.82
N SER A 102 4.27 30.59 0.41
CA SER A 102 4.66 31.88 0.98
C SER A 102 4.01 33.11 0.29
N TYR A 103 3.41 32.93 -0.89
CA TYR A 103 2.85 34.03 -1.67
C TYR A 103 1.34 34.23 -1.49
N PHE A 104 0.61 33.17 -1.11
CA PHE A 104 -0.83 33.19 -0.98
C PHE A 104 -1.22 32.83 0.44
N ILE A 105 -2.37 33.33 0.89
CA ILE A 105 -2.95 32.93 2.18
C ILE A 105 -3.16 31.40 2.17
N PRO A 106 -2.40 30.63 2.94
CA PRO A 106 -2.43 29.18 2.84
C PRO A 106 -3.67 28.58 3.50
N SER A 107 -4.27 29.26 4.45
CA SER A 107 -5.39 28.73 5.22
C SER A 107 -6.42 29.82 5.55
N GLY A 108 -7.62 29.38 5.93
CA GLY A 108 -8.71 30.27 6.32
C GLY A 108 -9.84 30.33 5.30
N THR A 109 -10.81 31.19 5.61
CA THR A 109 -11.97 31.44 4.77
C THR A 109 -12.09 32.93 4.52
N ILE A 110 -12.52 33.32 3.32
CA ILE A 110 -12.90 34.68 2.98
C ILE A 110 -14.33 34.62 2.43
N ASP A 111 -15.24 35.37 3.03
CA ASP A 111 -16.67 35.37 2.70
C ASP A 111 -17.30 33.94 2.69
N GLY A 112 -16.86 33.09 3.59
CA GLY A 112 -17.35 31.72 3.71
C GLY A 112 -16.71 30.71 2.76
N TYR A 113 -15.79 31.10 1.89
CA TYR A 113 -15.07 30.21 0.98
C TYR A 113 -13.67 29.97 1.44
N ASP A 114 -13.27 28.67 1.44
CA ASP A 114 -11.91 28.26 1.77
C ASP A 114 -10.90 28.81 0.76
N THR A 115 -9.71 29.13 1.26
CA THR A 115 -8.55 29.38 0.40
C THR A 115 -8.20 28.15 -0.42
N ARG A 116 -7.50 28.37 -1.54
CA ARG A 116 -7.26 27.32 -2.56
C ARG A 116 -6.81 25.98 -2.01
N VAL A 117 -5.74 25.96 -1.23
CA VAL A 117 -5.17 24.70 -0.71
C VAL A 117 -6.08 24.07 0.32
N MET A 118 -6.71 24.90 1.16
CA MET A 118 -7.66 24.43 2.15
C MET A 118 -8.89 23.78 1.48
N ALA A 119 -9.43 24.41 0.45
CA ALA A 119 -10.53 23.87 -0.34
C ALA A 119 -10.16 22.54 -0.99
N MET A 120 -8.95 22.46 -1.57
CA MET A 120 -8.45 21.21 -2.16
C MET A 120 -8.33 20.07 -1.14
N GLN A 121 -7.92 20.37 0.08
CA GLN A 121 -7.83 19.37 1.14
C GLN A 121 -9.20 18.92 1.66
N LYS A 122 -10.10 19.86 1.93
CA LYS A 122 -11.40 19.55 2.52
C LYS A 122 -12.38 18.89 1.55
N GLN A 123 -12.33 19.24 0.27
CA GLN A 123 -13.31 18.82 -0.73
C GLN A 123 -12.81 17.72 -1.65
N ALA A 124 -11.55 17.28 -1.49
CA ALA A 124 -11.01 16.19 -2.27
C ALA A 124 -11.81 14.90 -2.08
N ALA A 125 -12.04 14.18 -3.15
CA ALA A 125 -12.52 12.82 -3.08
C ALA A 125 -11.38 11.87 -2.69
N ASP A 126 -11.73 10.68 -2.25
CA ASP A 126 -10.77 9.62 -1.95
C ASP A 126 -10.34 8.88 -3.22
N ARG A 127 -9.06 8.67 -3.33
CA ARG A 127 -8.48 7.67 -4.23
C ARG A 127 -8.04 6.48 -3.41
N GLU A 128 -8.59 5.32 -3.71
CA GLU A 128 -8.26 4.07 -3.04
C GLU A 128 -7.54 3.12 -3.99
N VAL A 129 -6.49 2.48 -3.49
CA VAL A 129 -5.74 1.45 -4.21
C VAL A 129 -5.60 0.24 -3.30
N THR A 130 -6.23 -0.86 -3.69
CA THR A 130 -6.07 -2.15 -3.02
C THR A 130 -5.18 -3.04 -3.88
N THR A 131 -4.15 -3.59 -3.27
CA THR A 131 -3.27 -4.57 -3.91
C THR A 131 -3.27 -5.85 -3.10
N ASP A 132 -3.70 -6.95 -3.69
CA ASP A 132 -3.62 -8.29 -3.14
C ASP A 132 -2.51 -9.06 -3.83
N LEU A 133 -1.61 -9.64 -3.06
CA LEU A 133 -0.56 -10.53 -3.54
C LEU A 133 -0.68 -11.88 -2.82
N THR A 134 -0.93 -12.92 -3.58
CA THR A 134 -0.86 -14.31 -3.09
C THR A 134 0.28 -15.02 -3.77
N ARG A 135 1.19 -15.59 -3.00
CA ARG A 135 2.29 -16.42 -3.49
C ARG A 135 2.21 -17.80 -2.87
N MET A 136 2.14 -18.81 -3.71
CA MET A 136 2.15 -20.22 -3.32
C MET A 136 3.41 -20.87 -3.85
N ASN A 137 4.16 -21.51 -2.99
CA ASN A 137 5.36 -22.28 -3.34
C ASN A 137 5.20 -23.69 -2.80
N THR A 138 5.42 -24.67 -3.63
CA THR A 138 5.56 -26.07 -3.24
C THR A 138 6.96 -26.55 -3.58
N PHE A 139 7.53 -27.37 -2.73
CA PHE A 139 8.87 -27.89 -2.96
C PHE A 139 9.00 -29.35 -2.53
N LEU A 140 9.92 -30.02 -3.15
CA LEU A 140 10.37 -31.35 -2.76
C LEU A 140 11.90 -31.37 -2.68
N LYS A 141 12.41 -32.19 -1.75
CA LYS A 141 13.80 -32.56 -1.61
C LYS A 141 13.87 -34.06 -1.44
N ALA A 142 14.55 -34.73 -2.35
CA ALA A 142 14.66 -36.19 -2.36
C ALA A 142 16.13 -36.65 -2.42
N GLU A 143 16.57 -37.42 -1.46
CA GLU A 143 17.86 -38.10 -1.51
C GLU A 143 17.72 -39.42 -2.30
N ILE A 144 18.06 -39.38 -3.59
CA ILE A 144 17.87 -40.50 -4.53
C ILE A 144 18.80 -41.65 -4.20
N VAL A 145 20.06 -41.35 -3.93
CA VAL A 145 21.08 -42.24 -3.40
C VAL A 145 21.97 -41.45 -2.44
N LYS A 146 22.71 -42.11 -1.59
CA LYS A 146 23.59 -41.46 -0.61
C LYS A 146 24.48 -40.40 -1.26
N GLY A 147 24.35 -39.18 -0.83
CA GLY A 147 25.07 -38.01 -1.35
C GLY A 147 24.47 -37.34 -2.60
N LEU A 148 23.43 -37.92 -3.23
CA LEU A 148 22.76 -37.35 -4.40
C LEU A 148 21.36 -36.86 -4.03
N THR A 149 21.14 -35.55 -4.02
CA THR A 149 19.88 -34.92 -3.63
C THR A 149 19.27 -34.16 -4.81
N LEU A 150 18.04 -34.54 -5.18
CA LEU A 150 17.19 -33.79 -6.10
C LEU A 150 16.39 -32.75 -5.31
N ASN A 151 16.39 -31.51 -5.79
CA ASN A 151 15.54 -30.44 -5.29
C ASN A 151 14.68 -29.93 -6.44
N ALA A 152 13.40 -29.75 -6.20
CA ALA A 152 12.49 -29.11 -7.15
C ALA A 152 11.52 -28.19 -6.39
N ASP A 153 11.20 -27.07 -6.98
CA ASP A 153 10.18 -26.15 -6.48
C ASP A 153 9.34 -25.56 -7.60
N PHE A 154 8.12 -25.28 -7.25
CA PHE A 154 7.17 -24.57 -8.10
C PHE A 154 6.55 -23.42 -7.32
N THR A 155 6.62 -22.23 -7.87
CA THR A 155 6.03 -21.02 -7.31
C THR A 155 4.98 -20.48 -8.26
N TYR A 156 3.80 -20.16 -7.72
CA TYR A 156 2.76 -19.43 -8.42
C TYR A 156 2.39 -18.20 -7.63
N ALA A 157 2.39 -17.05 -8.29
CA ALA A 157 2.04 -15.77 -7.68
C ALA A 157 0.92 -15.08 -8.48
N ILE A 158 -0.07 -14.58 -7.75
CA ILE A 158 -1.19 -13.81 -8.27
C ILE A 158 -1.14 -12.43 -7.60
N GLN A 159 -1.07 -11.39 -8.39
CA GLN A 159 -1.25 -10.02 -7.93
C GLN A 159 -2.50 -9.44 -8.58
N ASN A 160 -3.42 -8.96 -7.74
CA ASN A 160 -4.58 -8.20 -8.15
C ASN A 160 -4.43 -6.77 -7.63
N MET A 161 -4.62 -5.79 -8.49
CA MET A 161 -4.68 -4.40 -8.10
C MET A 161 -6.03 -3.83 -8.53
N ASN A 162 -6.71 -3.22 -7.59
CA ASN A 162 -7.96 -2.50 -7.82
C ASN A 162 -7.75 -1.07 -7.36
N SER A 163 -7.94 -0.11 -8.24
CA SER A 163 -7.88 1.30 -7.88
C SER A 163 -9.13 2.02 -8.35
N GLY A 164 -9.59 2.95 -7.52
CA GLY A 164 -10.75 3.76 -7.81
C GLY A 164 -10.57 5.18 -7.32
N SER A 165 -11.16 6.11 -8.04
CA SER A 165 -11.22 7.52 -7.68
C SER A 165 -12.53 8.11 -8.18
N GLN A 166 -13.02 9.07 -7.42
CA GLN A 166 -14.09 9.95 -7.84
C GLN A 166 -13.50 11.33 -8.07
N ASP A 167 -13.80 11.95 -9.20
CA ASP A 167 -13.38 13.31 -9.47
C ASP A 167 -14.44 14.28 -8.92
N ASN A 168 -14.03 15.09 -7.94
CA ASN A 168 -14.86 16.15 -7.41
C ASN A 168 -14.39 17.50 -7.95
N SER A 169 -15.34 18.38 -8.28
CA SER A 169 -15.04 19.78 -8.50
C SER A 169 -14.80 20.47 -7.16
N VAL A 170 -13.69 21.17 -7.03
CA VAL A 170 -13.30 21.88 -5.82
C VAL A 170 -13.57 23.36 -5.98
N TYR A 171 -14.35 23.91 -5.06
CA TYR A 171 -14.71 25.34 -5.03
C TYR A 171 -13.94 26.07 -3.94
N GLY A 172 -13.44 27.24 -4.26
CA GLY A 172 -12.73 28.07 -3.29
C GLY A 172 -12.36 29.41 -3.88
N ILE A 173 -11.53 30.16 -3.19
CA ILE A 173 -11.06 31.45 -3.64
C ILE A 173 -10.02 31.28 -4.74
N ASN A 174 -10.19 31.99 -5.85
CA ASN A 174 -9.24 31.98 -6.94
C ASN A 174 -8.00 32.85 -6.66
N TRP A 175 -7.05 32.86 -7.58
CA TRP A 175 -5.79 33.58 -7.48
C TRP A 175 -5.96 35.12 -7.40
N SER A 176 -7.07 35.67 -7.84
CA SER A 176 -7.32 37.11 -7.83
C SER A 176 -7.72 37.66 -6.46
N GLY A 177 -7.86 36.79 -5.47
CA GLY A 177 -8.26 37.16 -4.11
C GLY A 177 -9.69 37.67 -4.02
N LYS A 178 -10.44 37.63 -5.12
CA LYS A 178 -11.87 37.96 -5.09
C LYS A 178 -12.63 36.80 -4.50
N PRO A 179 -13.58 37.01 -3.61
CA PRO A 179 -14.45 35.99 -3.06
C PRO A 179 -15.49 35.54 -4.11
N VAL A 180 -15.02 35.01 -5.22
CA VAL A 180 -15.89 34.38 -6.22
C VAL A 180 -15.69 32.91 -6.10
N PRO A 181 -16.71 32.12 -5.76
CA PRO A 181 -16.61 30.69 -5.85
C PRO A 181 -16.23 30.33 -7.28
N SER A 182 -15.02 29.91 -7.47
CA SER A 182 -14.54 29.43 -8.76
C SER A 182 -14.02 28.04 -8.59
N TYR A 183 -14.16 27.26 -9.65
CA TYR A 183 -13.51 25.96 -9.69
C TYR A 183 -12.00 26.15 -9.56
N ILE A 184 -11.45 25.68 -8.48
CA ILE A 184 -10.01 25.69 -8.23
C ILE A 184 -9.32 24.55 -8.96
N VAL A 185 -9.99 23.41 -8.97
CA VAL A 185 -9.60 22.22 -9.74
C VAL A 185 -10.83 21.81 -10.54
N THR A 186 -10.77 21.99 -11.84
CA THR A 186 -11.78 21.47 -12.76
C THR A 186 -11.19 20.21 -13.38
N LYS A 187 -11.70 19.09 -13.00
CA LYS A 187 -11.45 17.83 -13.72
C LYS A 187 -12.69 17.56 -14.56
N GLY A 188 -12.82 18.19 -15.70
CA GLY A 188 -13.85 17.90 -16.67
C GLY A 188 -15.25 17.65 -16.09
N ASN A 189 -15.91 16.60 -16.53
CA ASN A 189 -17.15 16.11 -15.94
C ASN A 189 -16.83 15.32 -14.69
N SER A 190 -17.57 15.55 -13.58
CA SER A 190 -17.48 14.68 -12.39
C SER A 190 -17.64 13.23 -12.81
N GLY A 191 -16.60 12.46 -12.65
CA GLY A 191 -16.54 11.06 -13.08
C GLY A 191 -16.09 10.13 -11.97
N ILE A 192 -16.55 8.91 -12.06
CA ILE A 192 -16.00 7.80 -11.26
C ILE A 192 -15.23 6.92 -12.23
N TRP A 193 -14.00 6.59 -11.91
CA TRP A 193 -13.23 5.63 -12.68
C TRP A 193 -12.69 4.52 -11.78
N ARG A 194 -12.53 3.35 -12.37
CA ARG A 194 -11.97 2.18 -11.72
C ARG A 194 -11.03 1.46 -12.66
N ASP A 195 -9.87 1.11 -12.14
CA ASP A 195 -8.90 0.26 -12.82
C ASP A 195 -8.78 -1.06 -12.08
N PHE A 196 -8.71 -2.13 -12.85
CA PHE A 196 -8.42 -3.45 -12.35
C PHE A 196 -7.26 -4.03 -13.15
N SER A 197 -6.22 -4.47 -12.46
CA SER A 197 -5.07 -5.16 -13.05
C SER A 197 -4.85 -6.49 -12.36
N LYS A 198 -4.64 -7.53 -13.14
CA LYS A 198 -4.29 -8.87 -12.65
C LYS A 198 -3.00 -9.34 -13.32
N GLN A 199 -2.05 -9.75 -12.52
CA GLN A 199 -0.79 -10.33 -12.97
C GLN A 199 -0.62 -11.72 -12.36
N ASN A 200 -0.33 -12.70 -13.21
CA ASN A 200 0.01 -14.06 -12.81
C ASN A 200 1.47 -14.33 -13.20
N THR A 201 2.21 -14.92 -12.29
CA THR A 201 3.61 -15.30 -12.53
C THR A 201 3.83 -16.69 -11.99
N TRP A 202 4.56 -17.52 -12.71
CA TRP A 202 4.98 -18.83 -12.24
C TRP A 202 6.46 -19.05 -12.49
N THR A 203 7.07 -19.85 -11.62
CA THR A 203 8.47 -20.25 -11.72
C THR A 203 8.58 -21.70 -11.31
N ALA A 204 9.30 -22.48 -12.07
CA ALA A 204 9.63 -23.87 -11.75
C ALA A 204 11.14 -24.03 -11.80
N ASN A 205 11.71 -24.60 -10.76
CA ASN A 205 13.14 -24.90 -10.66
C ASN A 205 13.33 -26.37 -10.31
N ALA A 206 14.36 -26.97 -10.89
CA ALA A 206 14.83 -28.30 -10.52
C ALA A 206 16.37 -28.36 -10.62
N TYR A 207 17.02 -28.91 -9.61
CA TYR A 207 18.47 -29.06 -9.59
C TYR A 207 18.89 -30.25 -8.73
N VAL A 208 20.07 -30.75 -9.01
CA VAL A 208 20.65 -31.88 -8.30
C VAL A 208 21.94 -31.45 -7.61
N ASN A 209 22.10 -31.82 -6.36
CA ASN A 209 23.33 -31.67 -5.60
C ASN A 209 23.98 -33.02 -5.37
N TYR A 210 25.28 -33.09 -5.61
CA TYR A 210 26.07 -34.28 -5.27
C TYR A 210 27.18 -33.94 -4.28
N THR A 211 27.20 -34.66 -3.16
CA THR A 211 28.26 -34.55 -2.13
C THR A 211 28.95 -35.89 -1.98
N LYS A 212 30.21 -35.91 -2.36
CA LYS A 212 31.03 -37.11 -2.13
C LYS A 212 31.41 -37.16 -0.65
N THR A 213 30.95 -38.19 0.07
CA THR A 213 31.31 -38.51 1.46
C THR A 213 32.50 -39.48 1.46
#